data_07b119c788121f25c13e60da66bd1a3d
#
_entry.id   07b119c788121f25c13e60da66bd1a3d
#
_cell.length_a   1.000
_cell.length_b   1.000
_cell.length_c   1.000
_cell.angle_alpha   90.00
_cell.angle_beta   90.00
_cell.angle_gamma   90.00
#
_symmetry.space_group_name_H-M   'P 1'
#
loop_
_entity.id
_entity.type
_entity.pdbx_description
1 polymer ?
#
loop_
_entity_poly.entity_id
_entity_poly.type
_entity_poly.pdbx_seq_one_letter_code
_entity_poly.pdbx_strand_id
1 'polypeptide(L)'
;MKKCTSRTKILLGFAAMLLAIAGDYLLGFGNFGVSTDPDAYMGISWNVAPDWRYAVSSILGFFCVPLFAVAAVELMRVMRDKYDLAESKWYKLFCIGNWSGILYFAFIHIGICMLPVVFNAGMEATGDVPAAADMVIRVLKSIAVPLVLGFLACDGFVTIGWVGMVVSGKLPVTKFAMIFNPVFIMLLGQLLNLLAEGMDSGTESLGWGLMYLVSAFSLVGKEER
;
A
#
# COMPACT_ATOMS: atom_id res chain seq x y z
N MET A 1 -14.30 30.65 4.08
CA MET A 1 -13.72 29.29 4.19
C MET A 1 -12.22 29.41 4.50
N LYS A 2 -11.74 28.82 5.61
CA LYS A 2 -10.29 28.77 5.88
C LYS A 2 -9.61 27.92 4.79
N LYS A 3 -8.53 28.44 4.17
CA LYS A 3 -7.73 27.66 3.20
C LYS A 3 -7.13 26.45 3.92
N CYS A 4 -7.31 25.27 3.35
CA CYS A 4 -6.67 24.05 3.84
C CYS A 4 -5.14 24.19 3.67
N THR A 5 -4.37 24.01 4.75
CA THR A 5 -2.92 24.19 4.74
C THR A 5 -2.23 23.00 4.02
N SER A 6 -1.01 23.20 3.53
CA SER A 6 -0.21 22.13 2.92
C SER A 6 0.00 20.97 3.89
N ARG A 7 0.23 21.25 5.17
CA ARG A 7 0.32 20.22 6.21
C ARG A 7 -0.94 19.36 6.28
N THR A 8 -2.12 19.99 6.34
CA THR A 8 -3.40 19.29 6.41
C THR A 8 -3.61 18.39 5.18
N LYS A 9 -3.28 18.89 3.99
CA LYS A 9 -3.40 18.10 2.76
C LYS A 9 -2.45 16.90 2.76
N ILE A 10 -1.20 17.05 3.19
CA ILE A 10 -0.24 15.94 3.28
C ILE A 10 -0.69 14.92 4.34
N LEU A 11 -1.27 15.36 5.46
CA LEU A 11 -1.83 14.48 6.49
C LEU A 11 -3.02 13.64 5.98
N LEU A 12 -3.72 14.06 4.92
CA LEU A 12 -4.72 13.21 4.26
C LEU A 12 -4.10 11.92 3.71
N GLY A 13 -2.80 11.95 3.34
CA GLY A 13 -2.08 10.73 2.93
C GLY A 13 -1.94 9.73 4.08
N PHE A 14 -1.62 10.20 5.29
CA PHE A 14 -1.63 9.34 6.47
C PHE A 14 -3.03 8.79 6.76
N ALA A 15 -4.06 9.64 6.71
CA ALA A 15 -5.45 9.19 6.90
C ALA A 15 -5.89 8.18 5.82
N ALA A 16 -5.51 8.39 4.57
CA ALA A 16 -5.77 7.45 3.48
C ALA A 16 -5.16 6.07 3.79
N MET A 17 -3.91 6.05 4.27
CA MET A 17 -3.23 4.80 4.59
C MET A 17 -3.84 4.10 5.82
N LEU A 18 -4.41 4.83 6.78
CA LEU A 18 -5.17 4.20 7.86
C LEU A 18 -6.41 3.45 7.34
N LEU A 19 -7.10 3.99 6.31
CA LEU A 19 -8.19 3.27 5.64
C LEU A 19 -7.68 2.04 4.90
N ALA A 20 -6.55 2.16 4.20
CA ALA A 20 -5.92 1.04 3.52
C ALA A 20 -5.51 -0.06 4.51
N ILE A 21 -4.84 0.28 5.62
CA ILE A 21 -4.49 -0.66 6.69
C ILE A 21 -5.73 -1.40 7.21
N ALA A 22 -6.83 -0.68 7.46
CA ALA A 22 -8.07 -1.32 7.90
C ALA A 22 -8.60 -2.30 6.84
N GLY A 23 -8.50 -1.95 5.56
CA GLY A 23 -8.81 -2.83 4.43
C GLY A 23 -7.92 -4.08 4.40
N ASP A 24 -6.60 -3.89 4.53
CA ASP A 24 -5.61 -4.97 4.51
C ASP A 24 -5.84 -5.97 5.68
N TYR A 25 -6.20 -5.46 6.87
CA TYR A 25 -6.58 -6.32 8.00
C TYR A 25 -7.88 -7.10 7.75
N LEU A 26 -8.86 -6.50 7.10
CA LEU A 26 -10.08 -7.21 6.71
C LEU A 26 -9.80 -8.30 5.66
N LEU A 27 -8.81 -8.07 4.80
CA LEU A 27 -8.39 -9.03 3.78
C LEU A 27 -7.58 -10.19 4.38
N GLY A 28 -6.57 -9.91 5.19
CA GLY A 28 -5.52 -10.85 5.57
C GLY A 28 -5.51 -11.31 7.01
N PHE A 29 -6.19 -10.61 7.94
CA PHE A 29 -6.09 -10.93 9.36
C PHE A 29 -7.14 -11.96 9.83
N GLY A 30 -6.64 -13.05 10.39
CA GLY A 30 -7.44 -14.07 11.04
C GLY A 30 -7.43 -15.41 10.30
N ASN A 31 -6.97 -16.44 10.98
CA ASN A 31 -7.03 -17.82 10.50
C ASN A 31 -8.45 -18.37 10.73
N PHE A 32 -9.22 -18.55 9.64
CA PHE A 32 -10.59 -19.05 9.72
C PHE A 32 -10.71 -20.57 9.41
N GLY A 33 -9.68 -21.33 9.72
CA GLY A 33 -9.84 -22.77 9.94
C GLY A 33 -9.80 -23.69 8.71
N VAL A 34 -9.41 -23.23 7.53
CA VAL A 34 -9.11 -24.14 6.43
C VAL A 34 -7.59 -24.24 6.29
N SER A 35 -7.02 -25.36 6.79
CA SER A 35 -5.64 -25.73 6.46
C SER A 35 -5.60 -26.14 4.99
N THR A 36 -5.09 -25.27 4.13
CA THR A 36 -4.66 -25.67 2.81
C THR A 36 -3.27 -26.29 2.95
N ASP A 37 -3.02 -27.41 2.31
CA ASP A 37 -1.69 -28.01 2.23
C ASP A 37 -0.75 -26.98 1.55
N PRO A 38 0.25 -26.42 2.28
CA PRO A 38 1.14 -25.38 1.73
C PRO A 38 1.93 -25.87 0.51
N ASP A 39 2.23 -27.17 0.45
CA ASP A 39 3.01 -27.78 -0.64
C ASP A 39 2.18 -27.93 -1.91
N ALA A 40 0.85 -28.01 -1.80
CA ALA A 40 -0.03 -28.16 -2.96
C ALA A 40 -0.33 -26.84 -3.69
N TYR A 41 -0.31 -25.66 -3.00
CA TYR A 41 -0.86 -24.42 -3.53
C TYR A 41 -0.01 -23.16 -3.30
N MET A 42 1.31 -23.25 -3.30
CA MET A 42 2.22 -22.11 -3.16
C MET A 42 2.04 -21.32 -1.85
N GLY A 43 1.64 -21.98 -0.77
CA GLY A 43 1.47 -21.33 0.54
C GLY A 43 0.31 -20.33 0.61
N ILE A 44 -0.61 -20.35 -0.32
CA ILE A 44 -1.82 -19.52 -0.28
C ILE A 44 -2.79 -20.16 0.72
N SER A 45 -2.64 -19.83 2.00
CA SER A 45 -3.63 -20.16 3.02
C SER A 45 -4.76 -19.11 2.94
N TRP A 46 -5.72 -19.34 2.06
CA TRP A 46 -6.89 -18.47 2.06
C TRP A 46 -7.98 -19.10 2.89
N ASN A 47 -8.23 -18.44 3.97
CA ASN A 47 -9.27 -18.79 4.89
C ASN A 47 -10.61 -18.42 4.29
N VAL A 48 -11.59 -19.27 4.52
CA VAL A 48 -12.99 -19.01 4.17
C VAL A 48 -13.52 -17.90 5.07
N ALA A 49 -13.10 -16.68 4.84
CA ALA A 49 -13.71 -15.52 5.46
C ALA A 49 -14.96 -15.12 4.67
N PRO A 50 -16.00 -14.58 5.35
CA PRO A 50 -17.20 -14.14 4.68
C PRO A 50 -16.91 -13.05 3.64
N ASP A 51 -17.54 -13.11 2.48
CA ASP A 51 -17.32 -12.20 1.33
C ASP A 51 -17.51 -10.72 1.68
N TRP A 52 -18.35 -10.40 2.68
CA TRP A 52 -18.52 -9.03 3.12
C TRP A 52 -17.22 -8.36 3.57
N ARG A 53 -16.27 -9.13 4.12
CA ARG A 53 -14.95 -8.60 4.53
C ARG A 53 -14.17 -8.09 3.32
N TYR A 54 -14.16 -8.86 2.25
CA TYR A 54 -13.47 -8.51 1.01
C TYR A 54 -14.15 -7.33 0.30
N ALA A 55 -15.50 -7.30 0.34
CA ALA A 55 -16.26 -6.17 -0.19
C ALA A 55 -15.95 -4.88 0.57
N VAL A 56 -15.95 -4.91 1.91
CA VAL A 56 -15.61 -3.74 2.75
C VAL A 56 -14.14 -3.35 2.55
N SER A 57 -13.22 -4.31 2.49
CA SER A 57 -11.81 -4.06 2.18
C SER A 57 -11.65 -3.33 0.85
N SER A 58 -12.30 -3.83 -0.22
CA SER A 58 -12.29 -3.19 -1.54
C SER A 58 -12.81 -1.75 -1.52
N ILE A 59 -13.90 -1.50 -0.76
CA ILE A 59 -14.47 -0.16 -0.59
C ILE A 59 -13.47 0.77 0.11
N LEU A 60 -12.83 0.31 1.19
CA LEU A 60 -11.83 1.11 1.91
C LEU A 60 -10.62 1.42 1.01
N GLY A 61 -10.12 0.44 0.26
CA GLY A 61 -9.05 0.62 -0.70
C GLY A 61 -9.42 1.59 -1.84
N PHE A 62 -10.65 1.58 -2.31
CA PHE A 62 -11.12 2.54 -3.29
C PHE A 62 -11.18 3.96 -2.74
N PHE A 63 -11.76 4.16 -1.53
CA PHE A 63 -11.91 5.48 -0.93
C PHE A 63 -10.61 6.07 -0.40
N CYS A 64 -9.57 5.28 -0.17
CA CYS A 64 -8.27 5.83 0.21
C CYS A 64 -7.63 6.63 -0.95
N VAL A 65 -7.87 6.26 -2.22
CA VAL A 65 -7.19 6.86 -3.38
C VAL A 65 -7.43 8.37 -3.54
N PRO A 66 -8.65 8.93 -3.44
CA PRO A 66 -8.84 10.37 -3.54
C PRO A 66 -8.09 11.16 -2.46
N LEU A 67 -8.05 10.67 -1.21
CA LEU A 67 -7.32 11.29 -0.12
C LEU A 67 -5.81 11.21 -0.35
N PHE A 68 -5.34 10.05 -0.78
CA PHE A 68 -3.96 9.82 -1.17
C PHE A 68 -3.53 10.75 -2.32
N ALA A 69 -4.36 10.88 -3.36
CA ALA A 69 -4.06 11.74 -4.52
C ALA A 69 -3.87 13.20 -4.11
N VAL A 70 -4.74 13.75 -3.26
CA VAL A 70 -4.60 15.11 -2.73
C VAL A 70 -3.27 15.26 -1.98
N ALA A 71 -2.92 14.29 -1.15
CA ALA A 71 -1.70 14.33 -0.36
C ALA A 71 -0.43 14.20 -1.24
N ALA A 72 -0.45 13.27 -2.19
CA ALA A 72 0.67 13.03 -3.10
C ALA A 72 0.98 14.26 -3.96
N VAL A 73 -0.04 14.85 -4.56
CA VAL A 73 0.11 16.08 -5.37
C VAL A 73 0.66 17.22 -4.53
N GLU A 74 0.13 17.42 -3.31
CA GLU A 74 0.61 18.48 -2.42
C GLU A 74 2.04 18.23 -1.94
N LEU A 75 2.39 17.00 -1.58
CA LEU A 75 3.75 16.63 -1.16
C LEU A 75 4.75 16.87 -2.29
N MET A 76 4.45 16.41 -3.50
CA MET A 76 5.29 16.66 -4.68
C MET A 76 5.45 18.15 -4.96
N ARG A 77 4.36 18.93 -4.82
CA ARG A 77 4.41 20.40 -4.96
C ARG A 77 5.35 21.03 -3.94
N VAL A 78 5.21 20.68 -2.65
CA VAL A 78 6.08 21.21 -1.58
C VAL A 78 7.55 20.85 -1.83
N MET A 79 7.84 19.61 -2.22
CA MET A 79 9.20 19.18 -2.54
C MET A 79 9.79 19.94 -3.73
N ARG A 80 9.01 20.17 -4.77
CA ARG A 80 9.45 20.92 -5.94
C ARG A 80 9.68 22.40 -5.61
N ASP A 81 8.67 23.06 -5.03
CA ASP A 81 8.63 24.52 -4.94
C ASP A 81 9.46 25.06 -3.77
N LYS A 82 9.51 24.31 -2.65
CA LYS A 82 10.22 24.77 -1.43
C LYS A 82 11.66 24.25 -1.35
N TYR A 83 11.94 23.07 -1.91
CA TYR A 83 13.25 22.43 -1.81
C TYR A 83 13.98 22.34 -3.16
N ASP A 84 13.43 22.95 -4.20
CA ASP A 84 14.01 23.01 -5.56
C ASP A 84 14.46 21.65 -6.10
N LEU A 85 13.60 20.64 -5.94
CA LEU A 85 13.94 19.27 -6.31
C LEU A 85 13.57 18.89 -7.76
N ALA A 86 13.03 19.81 -8.57
CA ALA A 86 12.53 19.52 -9.93
C ALA A 86 13.53 18.74 -10.79
N GLU A 87 14.82 19.09 -10.74
CA GLU A 87 15.87 18.45 -11.51
C GLU A 87 16.52 17.22 -10.86
N SER A 88 16.12 16.89 -9.62
CA SER A 88 16.63 15.71 -8.91
C SER A 88 16.08 14.43 -9.52
N LYS A 89 16.97 13.50 -9.92
CA LYS A 89 16.57 12.17 -10.39
C LYS A 89 15.75 11.39 -9.34
N TRP A 90 16.08 11.57 -8.06
CA TRP A 90 15.36 10.94 -6.96
C TRP A 90 13.95 11.46 -6.80
N TYR A 91 13.76 12.78 -6.96
CA TYR A 91 12.44 13.39 -6.98
C TYR A 91 11.62 12.92 -8.19
N LYS A 92 12.22 12.83 -9.39
CA LYS A 92 11.54 12.32 -10.59
C LYS A 92 11.03 10.89 -10.38
N LEU A 93 11.86 10.00 -9.78
CA LEU A 93 11.43 8.64 -9.42
C LEU A 93 10.30 8.66 -8.38
N PHE A 94 10.44 9.49 -7.34
CA PHE A 94 9.39 9.66 -6.33
C PHE A 94 8.05 10.11 -6.93
N CYS A 95 8.09 11.04 -7.90
CA CYS A 95 6.89 11.48 -8.62
C CYS A 95 6.28 10.34 -9.44
N ILE A 96 7.09 9.56 -10.18
CA ILE A 96 6.61 8.40 -10.94
C ILE A 96 5.89 7.42 -10.00
N GLY A 97 6.50 7.10 -8.86
CA GLY A 97 5.89 6.20 -7.88
C GLY A 97 4.57 6.71 -7.31
N ASN A 98 4.50 7.99 -6.94
CA ASN A 98 3.25 8.59 -6.44
C ASN A 98 2.15 8.63 -7.52
N TRP A 99 2.47 9.00 -8.76
CA TRP A 99 1.51 8.95 -9.86
C TRP A 99 1.05 7.52 -10.16
N SER A 100 1.97 6.55 -10.10
CA SER A 100 1.62 5.14 -10.21
C SER A 100 0.68 4.70 -9.09
N GLY A 101 0.93 5.13 -7.84
CA GLY A 101 0.03 4.86 -6.72
C GLY A 101 -1.38 5.42 -6.95
N ILE A 102 -1.50 6.66 -7.43
CA ILE A 102 -2.80 7.27 -7.75
C ILE A 102 -3.56 6.44 -8.81
N LEU A 103 -2.85 5.89 -9.79
CA LEU A 103 -3.45 5.14 -10.88
C LEU A 103 -3.75 3.68 -10.53
N TYR A 104 -2.88 3.03 -9.74
CA TYR A 104 -2.89 1.58 -9.59
C TYR A 104 -3.32 1.07 -8.21
N PHE A 105 -3.30 1.86 -7.14
CA PHE A 105 -3.65 1.37 -5.79
C PHE A 105 -5.01 0.69 -5.74
N ALA A 106 -6.06 1.36 -6.26
CA ALA A 106 -7.39 0.76 -6.27
C ALA A 106 -7.42 -0.55 -7.07
N PHE A 107 -6.75 -0.58 -8.23
CA PHE A 107 -6.67 -1.78 -9.07
C PHE A 107 -5.95 -2.93 -8.35
N ILE A 108 -4.80 -2.66 -7.74
CA ILE A 108 -4.01 -3.66 -7.01
C ILE A 108 -4.84 -4.19 -5.84
N HIS A 109 -5.36 -3.30 -4.99
CA HIS A 109 -6.07 -3.69 -3.79
C HIS A 109 -7.37 -4.46 -4.10
N ILE A 110 -8.19 -3.97 -5.03
CA ILE A 110 -9.42 -4.66 -5.45
C ILE A 110 -9.09 -5.99 -6.12
N GLY A 111 -8.05 -6.02 -6.98
CA GLY A 111 -7.59 -7.25 -7.63
C GLY A 111 -7.23 -8.34 -6.62
N ILE A 112 -6.51 -7.98 -5.55
CA ILE A 112 -6.15 -8.91 -4.48
C ILE A 112 -7.40 -9.33 -3.68
N CYS A 113 -8.33 -8.41 -3.37
CA CYS A 113 -9.58 -8.73 -2.67
C CYS A 113 -10.48 -9.70 -3.44
N MET A 114 -10.42 -9.66 -4.78
CA MET A 114 -11.23 -10.57 -5.61
C MET A 114 -10.76 -12.02 -5.59
N LEU A 115 -9.49 -12.26 -5.27
CA LEU A 115 -8.95 -13.63 -5.28
C LEU A 115 -9.63 -14.55 -4.24
N PRO A 116 -9.79 -14.15 -2.95
CA PRO A 116 -10.54 -14.96 -1.99
C PRO A 116 -12.03 -15.09 -2.31
N VAL A 117 -12.64 -14.09 -2.95
CA VAL A 117 -14.04 -14.21 -3.42
C VAL A 117 -14.16 -15.29 -4.49
N VAL A 118 -13.21 -15.36 -5.42
CA VAL A 118 -13.17 -16.45 -6.44
C VAL A 118 -12.95 -17.80 -5.77
N PHE A 119 -12.12 -17.88 -4.72
CA PHE A 119 -11.94 -19.11 -3.96
C PHE A 119 -13.24 -19.55 -3.28
N ASN A 120 -13.94 -18.66 -2.58
CA ASN A 120 -15.21 -18.96 -1.93
C ASN A 120 -16.25 -19.45 -2.95
N ALA A 121 -16.40 -18.75 -4.07
CA ALA A 121 -17.31 -19.17 -5.15
C ALA A 121 -16.92 -20.53 -5.74
N GLY A 122 -15.63 -20.81 -5.87
CA GLY A 122 -15.12 -22.12 -6.28
C GLY A 122 -15.48 -23.22 -5.29
N MET A 123 -15.34 -22.96 -3.99
CA MET A 123 -15.73 -23.89 -2.92
C MET A 123 -17.23 -24.15 -2.90
N GLU A 124 -18.06 -23.13 -3.08
CA GLU A 124 -19.52 -23.28 -3.17
C GLU A 124 -19.93 -24.12 -4.38
N ALA A 125 -19.26 -23.94 -5.51
CA ALA A 125 -19.59 -24.63 -6.75
C ALA A 125 -19.13 -26.09 -6.78
N THR A 126 -17.98 -26.40 -6.18
CA THR A 126 -17.32 -27.73 -6.34
C THR A 126 -17.25 -28.53 -5.05
N GLY A 127 -17.27 -27.90 -3.89
CA GLY A 127 -16.96 -28.53 -2.61
C GLY A 127 -15.51 -29.05 -2.50
N ASP A 128 -14.63 -28.67 -3.45
CA ASP A 128 -13.28 -29.21 -3.58
C ASP A 128 -12.23 -28.09 -3.55
N VAL A 129 -11.35 -28.12 -2.53
CA VAL A 129 -10.28 -27.13 -2.34
C VAL A 129 -9.34 -27.04 -3.54
N PRO A 130 -8.81 -28.15 -4.12
CA PRO A 130 -8.01 -28.13 -5.33
C PRO A 130 -8.67 -27.39 -6.49
N ALA A 131 -9.94 -27.68 -6.78
CA ALA A 131 -10.65 -27.05 -7.88
C ALA A 131 -10.87 -25.55 -7.64
N ALA A 132 -11.21 -25.16 -6.41
CA ALA A 132 -11.33 -23.75 -6.04
C ALA A 132 -9.99 -23.01 -6.16
N ALA A 133 -8.89 -23.60 -5.69
CA ALA A 133 -7.55 -23.05 -5.82
C ALA A 133 -7.13 -22.87 -7.29
N ASP A 134 -7.43 -23.83 -8.16
CA ASP A 134 -7.17 -23.73 -9.60
C ASP A 134 -7.89 -22.55 -10.26
N MET A 135 -9.12 -22.23 -9.82
CA MET A 135 -9.85 -21.05 -10.31
C MET A 135 -9.10 -19.77 -9.94
N VAL A 136 -8.64 -19.66 -8.70
CA VAL A 136 -7.84 -18.53 -8.24
C VAL A 136 -6.55 -18.39 -9.02
N ILE A 137 -5.81 -19.48 -9.20
CA ILE A 137 -4.54 -19.48 -9.96
C ILE A 137 -4.76 -19.01 -11.40
N ARG A 138 -5.85 -19.39 -12.04
CA ARG A 138 -6.20 -18.90 -13.39
C ARG A 138 -6.42 -17.40 -13.41
N VAL A 139 -7.18 -16.85 -12.44
CA VAL A 139 -7.38 -15.40 -12.32
C VAL A 139 -6.05 -14.70 -12.04
N LEU A 140 -5.29 -15.21 -11.07
CA LEU A 140 -3.99 -14.64 -10.69
C LEU A 140 -3.03 -14.60 -11.90
N LYS A 141 -2.91 -15.67 -12.67
CA LYS A 141 -2.10 -15.70 -13.89
C LYS A 141 -2.51 -14.62 -14.91
N SER A 142 -3.79 -14.27 -14.97
CA SER A 142 -4.30 -13.26 -15.90
C SER A 142 -3.95 -11.81 -15.46
N ILE A 143 -3.82 -11.58 -14.16
CA ILE A 143 -3.59 -10.23 -13.59
C ILE A 143 -2.18 -10.07 -12.98
N ALA A 144 -1.39 -11.14 -12.88
CA ALA A 144 -0.10 -11.13 -12.18
C ALA A 144 0.87 -10.08 -12.75
N VAL A 145 1.00 -9.99 -14.08
CA VAL A 145 1.92 -9.05 -14.71
C VAL A 145 1.54 -7.59 -14.38
N PRO A 146 0.30 -7.12 -14.62
CA PRO A 146 -0.07 -5.76 -14.24
C PRO A 146 -0.02 -5.53 -12.72
N LEU A 147 -0.32 -6.52 -11.87
CA LEU A 147 -0.17 -6.40 -10.42
C LEU A 147 1.29 -6.16 -10.02
N VAL A 148 2.21 -7.01 -10.50
CA VAL A 148 3.64 -6.89 -10.17
C VAL A 148 4.23 -5.59 -10.71
N LEU A 149 3.92 -5.23 -11.94
CA LEU A 149 4.41 -3.97 -12.52
C LEU A 149 3.83 -2.76 -11.80
N GLY A 150 2.55 -2.79 -11.43
CA GLY A 150 1.91 -1.75 -10.63
C GLY A 150 2.58 -1.60 -9.27
N PHE A 151 2.80 -2.69 -8.55
CA PHE A 151 3.50 -2.71 -7.27
C PHE A 151 4.92 -2.16 -7.38
N LEU A 152 5.72 -2.64 -8.32
CA LEU A 152 7.08 -2.14 -8.53
C LEU A 152 7.11 -0.65 -8.90
N ALA A 153 6.14 -0.20 -9.70
CA ALA A 153 6.04 1.20 -10.08
C ALA A 153 5.61 2.08 -8.89
N CYS A 154 4.70 1.63 -8.04
CA CYS A 154 4.25 2.38 -6.87
C CYS A 154 5.33 2.37 -5.79
N ASP A 155 5.60 1.22 -5.20
CA ASP A 155 6.40 1.08 -4.00
C ASP A 155 7.89 1.16 -4.27
N GLY A 156 8.34 0.54 -5.36
CA GLY A 156 9.75 0.56 -5.75
C GLY A 156 10.24 1.97 -6.06
N PHE A 157 9.56 2.70 -6.95
CA PHE A 157 10.03 4.04 -7.31
C PHE A 157 9.85 5.06 -6.21
N VAL A 158 8.78 4.98 -5.40
CA VAL A 158 8.64 5.86 -4.24
C VAL A 158 9.74 5.60 -3.22
N THR A 159 9.99 4.34 -2.91
CA THR A 159 11.05 3.96 -1.96
C THR A 159 12.43 4.42 -2.42
N ILE A 160 12.81 4.13 -3.67
CA ILE A 160 14.12 4.55 -4.23
C ILE A 160 14.21 6.08 -4.25
N GLY A 161 13.15 6.76 -4.67
CA GLY A 161 13.10 8.22 -4.70
C GLY A 161 13.23 8.84 -3.32
N TRP A 162 12.44 8.36 -2.34
CA TRP A 162 12.47 8.82 -0.96
C TRP A 162 13.84 8.61 -0.31
N VAL A 163 14.33 7.38 -0.33
CA VAL A 163 15.65 7.03 0.23
C VAL A 163 16.76 7.85 -0.43
N GLY A 164 16.74 7.98 -1.76
CA GLY A 164 17.72 8.77 -2.49
C GLY A 164 17.72 10.25 -2.11
N MET A 165 16.55 10.86 -1.89
CA MET A 165 16.45 12.26 -1.43
C MET A 165 16.92 12.43 0.02
N VAL A 166 16.57 11.49 0.92
CA VAL A 166 16.99 11.55 2.33
C VAL A 166 18.49 11.33 2.48
N VAL A 167 19.04 10.30 1.85
CA VAL A 167 20.48 9.96 1.93
C VAL A 167 21.35 11.06 1.31
N SER A 168 20.92 11.66 0.20
CA SER A 168 21.62 12.77 -0.44
C SER A 168 21.50 14.10 0.31
N GLY A 169 20.77 14.15 1.44
CA GLY A 169 20.58 15.38 2.23
C GLY A 169 19.74 16.47 1.55
N LYS A 170 18.96 16.09 0.54
CA LYS A 170 18.12 17.03 -0.21
C LYS A 170 16.85 17.44 0.53
N LEU A 171 16.46 16.68 1.54
CA LEU A 171 15.31 16.97 2.41
C LEU A 171 15.76 17.28 3.84
N PRO A 172 15.12 18.21 4.54
CA PRO A 172 15.46 18.57 5.94
C PRO A 172 14.85 17.55 6.92
N VAL A 173 15.16 16.29 6.70
CA VAL A 173 14.75 15.18 7.56
C VAL A 173 15.99 14.43 8.06
N THR A 174 15.87 13.78 9.22
CA THR A 174 16.94 12.93 9.71
C THR A 174 17.17 11.74 8.77
N LYS A 175 18.39 11.23 8.68
CA LYS A 175 18.68 10.02 7.85
C LYS A 175 17.83 8.82 8.26
N PHE A 176 17.43 8.74 9.53
CA PHE A 176 16.52 7.70 10.01
C PHE A 176 15.17 7.70 9.28
N ALA A 177 14.72 8.84 8.77
CA ALA A 177 13.47 8.93 7.99
C ALA A 177 13.47 8.05 6.72
N MET A 178 14.64 7.60 6.25
CA MET A 178 14.71 6.71 5.08
C MET A 178 14.01 5.38 5.28
N ILE A 179 13.84 4.91 6.53
CA ILE A 179 13.15 3.65 6.81
C ILE A 179 11.62 3.78 6.72
N PHE A 180 11.06 5.00 6.83
CA PHE A 180 9.64 5.24 6.71
C PHE A 180 9.23 5.31 5.23
N ASN A 181 9.07 4.16 4.62
CA ASN A 181 8.65 3.96 3.24
C ASN A 181 8.00 2.58 3.10
N PRO A 182 7.22 2.33 2.04
CA PRO A 182 6.43 1.10 1.91
C PRO A 182 7.30 -0.17 1.96
N VAL A 183 8.40 -0.22 1.23
CA VAL A 183 9.20 -1.45 1.10
C VAL A 183 9.90 -1.80 2.42
N PHE A 184 10.52 -0.85 3.11
CA PHE A 184 11.22 -1.15 4.37
C PHE A 184 10.26 -1.59 5.47
N ILE A 185 9.09 -0.93 5.58
CA ILE A 185 8.10 -1.31 6.62
C ILE A 185 7.42 -2.63 6.26
N MET A 186 7.18 -2.91 4.98
CA MET A 186 6.70 -4.22 4.51
C MET A 186 7.72 -5.34 4.88
N LEU A 187 9.00 -5.14 4.61
CA LEU A 187 10.04 -6.12 4.99
C LEU A 187 10.11 -6.33 6.50
N LEU A 188 9.94 -5.28 7.30
CA LEU A 188 9.84 -5.39 8.75
C LEU A 188 8.59 -6.20 9.15
N GLY A 189 7.46 -5.96 8.49
CA GLY A 189 6.23 -6.73 8.69
C GLY A 189 6.45 -8.22 8.42
N GLN A 190 7.10 -8.57 7.33
CA GLN A 190 7.45 -9.96 7.01
C GLN A 190 8.32 -10.61 8.11
N LEU A 191 9.28 -9.87 8.66
CA LEU A 191 10.08 -10.36 9.79
C LEU A 191 9.23 -10.55 11.06
N LEU A 192 8.30 -9.63 11.34
CA LEU A 192 7.38 -9.73 12.48
C LEU A 192 6.39 -10.88 12.28
N ASN A 193 5.98 -11.18 11.07
CA ASN A 193 5.11 -12.30 10.75
C ASN A 193 5.73 -13.66 11.09
N LEU A 194 7.06 -13.77 11.13
CA LEU A 194 7.75 -14.95 11.64
C LEU A 194 7.53 -15.16 13.15
N LEU A 195 7.17 -14.11 13.88
CA LEU A 195 6.90 -14.16 15.32
C LEU A 195 5.41 -14.36 15.63
N ALA A 196 4.53 -13.77 14.80
CA ALA A 196 3.09 -13.88 14.96
C ALA A 196 2.41 -13.73 13.59
N GLU A 197 1.64 -14.73 13.20
CA GLU A 197 0.93 -14.78 11.92
C GLU A 197 -0.02 -13.57 11.75
N GLY A 198 -0.02 -12.97 10.56
CA GLY A 198 -0.84 -11.81 10.22
C GLY A 198 -0.24 -10.45 10.57
N MET A 199 0.95 -10.41 11.19
CA MET A 199 1.64 -9.16 11.53
C MET A 199 2.16 -8.38 10.31
N ASP A 200 2.22 -9.01 9.14
CA ASP A 200 2.60 -8.36 7.88
C ASP A 200 1.42 -7.63 7.21
N SER A 201 0.18 -7.94 7.59
CA SER A 201 -1.01 -7.31 7.04
C SER A 201 -0.98 -5.78 7.23
N GLY A 202 -1.11 -5.03 6.14
CA GLY A 202 -1.16 -3.57 6.18
C GLY A 202 0.17 -2.86 6.44
N THR A 203 1.29 -3.57 6.55
CA THR A 203 2.60 -2.94 6.82
C THR A 203 3.11 -2.12 5.66
N GLU A 204 2.82 -2.48 4.41
CA GLU A 204 3.09 -1.65 3.23
C GLU A 204 2.36 -0.32 3.34
N SER A 205 1.04 -0.36 3.58
CA SER A 205 0.20 0.83 3.78
C SER A 205 0.69 1.67 4.97
N LEU A 206 1.14 1.04 6.06
CA LEU A 206 1.76 1.72 7.19
C LEU A 206 3.03 2.47 6.77
N GLY A 207 3.87 1.87 5.94
CA GLY A 207 5.09 2.50 5.42
C GLY A 207 4.80 3.78 4.63
N TRP A 208 3.81 3.74 3.74
CA TRP A 208 3.29 4.92 3.06
C TRP A 208 2.77 5.97 4.05
N GLY A 209 1.95 5.57 5.01
CA GLY A 209 1.39 6.46 6.02
C GLY A 209 2.47 7.18 6.82
N LEU A 210 3.46 6.45 7.33
CA LEU A 210 4.57 7.03 8.10
C LEU A 210 5.41 8.00 7.28
N MET A 211 5.66 7.72 5.99
CA MET A 211 6.34 8.63 5.08
C MET A 211 5.58 9.95 4.94
N TYR A 212 4.26 9.91 4.76
CA TYR A 212 3.43 11.12 4.70
C TYR A 212 3.40 11.87 6.03
N LEU A 213 3.31 11.14 7.15
CA LEU A 213 3.31 11.73 8.49
C LEU A 213 4.62 12.51 8.74
N VAL A 214 5.76 11.87 8.50
CA VAL A 214 7.08 12.51 8.64
C VAL A 214 7.19 13.71 7.71
N SER A 215 6.74 13.61 6.47
CA SER A 215 6.75 14.69 5.48
C SER A 215 5.92 15.88 5.94
N ALA A 216 4.72 15.67 6.48
CA ALA A 216 3.83 16.72 6.94
C ALA A 216 4.45 17.56 8.08
N PHE A 217 5.21 16.91 8.97
CA PHE A 217 5.81 17.61 10.11
C PHE A 217 7.20 18.18 9.84
N SER A 218 7.97 17.56 8.94
CA SER A 218 9.34 17.98 8.66
C SER A 218 9.47 18.94 7.48
N LEU A 219 8.64 18.79 6.45
CA LEU A 219 8.78 19.59 5.22
C LEU A 219 7.93 20.87 5.24
N VAL A 220 6.82 20.89 5.99
CA VAL A 220 5.96 22.05 6.10
C VAL A 220 6.31 22.85 7.34
N GLY A 221 6.83 24.08 7.16
CA GLY A 221 7.27 24.97 8.25
C GLY A 221 6.17 25.37 9.23
N LYS A 222 6.59 25.98 10.36
CA LYS A 222 5.66 26.49 11.39
C LYS A 222 4.82 27.69 10.92
N GLU A 223 5.24 28.37 9.87
CA GLU A 223 4.61 29.61 9.35
C GLU A 223 3.29 29.38 8.59
N GLU A 224 2.95 28.12 8.27
CA GLU A 224 1.67 27.75 7.64
C GLU A 224 0.65 27.21 8.66
N ARG A 225 0.78 27.60 9.95
CA ARG A 225 -0.19 27.22 10.99
C ARG A 225 -1.40 28.13 11.06
#